data_019fefd273d4d71eed25bfed36815a25
#
_entry.id   019fefd273d4d71eed25bfed36815a25
#
_cell.length_a   1.000
_cell.length_b   1.000
_cell.length_c   1.000
_cell.angle_alpha   90.00
_cell.angle_beta   90.00
_cell.angle_gamma   90.00
#
_symmetry.space_group_name_H-M   'P 1'
#
loop_
_entity.id
_entity.type
_entity.pdbx_description
1 polymer ?
#
loop_
_entity_poly.entity_id
_entity_poly.type
_entity_poly.pdbx_seq_one_letter_code
_entity_poly.pdbx_strand_id
1 'polypeptide(L)'
;MNKLHGMPCPNVINLSECEDRKRYMASKFAEYGVSPVFYSYSRFEDSDNEIVGDESAIALTSKGCFSSHLLTIRDWLLNTEDELGIFFEDDVDFETVKYWNFNFDEFIASISDDWDAFQLCGIYETYPLMIPRARKFWDHGIQCYILKRSYAQRLVDFYFKDVGSKVMHYSMPQDLPPSVENNILNGFGPTLTFPLFNHNINDFKSENINPCIDNYNQQTGPSIFSYRLIEAWWRITGSKLTLQDIIEGKGK
;
A
#
# COMPACT_ATOMS: atom_id res chain seq x y z
N MET A 1 -19.26 -15.62 5.22
CA MET A 1 -18.19 -15.65 4.20
C MET A 1 -16.94 -15.01 4.81
N ASN A 2 -15.80 -15.70 4.76
CA ASN A 2 -14.52 -15.06 5.12
C ASN A 2 -14.10 -14.12 3.97
N LYS A 3 -14.13 -12.82 4.22
CA LYS A 3 -13.85 -11.78 3.21
C LYS A 3 -12.40 -11.77 2.73
N LEU A 4 -11.46 -12.18 3.58
CA LEU A 4 -10.04 -12.24 3.25
C LEU A 4 -9.59 -13.63 2.76
N HIS A 5 -10.54 -14.55 2.49
CA HIS A 5 -10.21 -15.85 1.91
C HIS A 5 -9.47 -15.67 0.58
N GLY A 6 -8.37 -16.41 0.39
CA GLY A 6 -7.51 -16.36 -0.79
C GLY A 6 -6.53 -15.17 -0.84
N MET A 7 -6.52 -14.32 0.19
CA MET A 7 -5.50 -13.27 0.29
C MET A 7 -4.12 -13.91 0.53
N PRO A 8 -3.07 -13.51 -0.20
CA PRO A 8 -1.69 -13.91 0.10
C PRO A 8 -1.33 -13.60 1.55
N CYS A 9 -0.34 -14.29 2.10
CA CYS A 9 0.15 -13.99 3.44
C CYS A 9 0.54 -12.51 3.55
N PRO A 10 -0.11 -11.72 4.44
CA PRO A 10 0.14 -10.29 4.51
C PRO A 10 1.51 -9.99 5.09
N ASN A 11 2.26 -9.13 4.40
CA ASN A 11 3.51 -8.57 4.86
C ASN A 11 3.24 -7.18 5.44
N VAL A 12 3.32 -7.02 6.75
CA VAL A 12 3.02 -5.76 7.44
C VAL A 12 4.29 -5.02 7.80
N ILE A 13 4.43 -3.81 7.27
CA ILE A 13 5.54 -2.90 7.52
C ILE A 13 5.17 -2.06 8.74
N ASN A 14 6.04 -2.05 9.76
CA ASN A 14 5.78 -1.40 11.03
C ASN A 14 7.05 -0.75 11.59
N LEU A 15 6.93 0.40 12.22
CA LEU A 15 8.01 0.95 13.04
C LEU A 15 8.09 0.17 14.36
N SER A 16 9.29 -0.28 14.72
CA SER A 16 9.51 -1.13 15.91
C SER A 16 9.01 -0.50 17.21
N GLU A 17 8.96 0.81 17.29
CA GLU A 17 8.44 1.58 18.44
C GLU A 17 6.90 1.70 18.45
N CYS A 18 6.22 1.38 17.32
CA CYS A 18 4.76 1.48 17.17
C CYS A 18 4.06 0.15 17.49
N GLU A 19 4.28 -0.39 18.70
CA GLU A 19 3.72 -1.67 19.13
C GLU A 19 2.17 -1.68 19.24
N ASP A 20 1.55 -0.54 19.46
CA ASP A 20 0.09 -0.38 19.45
C ASP A 20 -0.49 -0.59 18.07
N ARG A 21 0.13 -0.05 17.01
CA ARG A 21 -0.26 -0.26 15.61
C ARG A 21 -0.07 -1.72 15.20
N LYS A 22 1.05 -2.32 15.60
CA LYS A 22 1.31 -3.75 15.36
C LYS A 22 0.21 -4.62 15.99
N ARG A 23 -0.17 -4.36 17.25
CA ARG A 23 -1.26 -5.08 17.91
C ARG A 23 -2.61 -4.85 17.23
N TYR A 24 -2.88 -3.61 16.78
CA TYR A 24 -4.07 -3.29 16.01
C TYR A 24 -4.15 -4.15 14.74
N MET A 25 -3.12 -4.12 13.89
CA MET A 25 -3.10 -4.90 12.65
C MET A 25 -3.22 -6.39 12.92
N ALA A 26 -2.51 -6.93 13.92
CA ALA A 26 -2.63 -8.33 14.30
C ALA A 26 -4.07 -8.70 14.70
N SER A 27 -4.74 -7.84 15.46
CA SER A 27 -6.13 -8.06 15.86
C SER A 27 -7.10 -8.03 14.67
N LYS A 28 -6.88 -7.09 13.73
CA LYS A 28 -7.73 -6.97 12.54
C LYS A 28 -7.62 -8.18 11.61
N PHE A 29 -6.42 -8.65 11.36
CA PHE A 29 -6.24 -9.88 10.58
C PHE A 29 -6.82 -11.11 11.29
N ALA A 30 -6.68 -11.20 12.62
CA ALA A 30 -7.22 -12.31 13.41
C ALA A 30 -8.76 -12.41 13.35
N GLU A 31 -9.48 -11.27 13.21
CA GLU A 31 -10.94 -11.24 13.00
C GLU A 31 -11.36 -12.06 11.76
N TYR A 32 -10.46 -12.22 10.78
CA TYR A 32 -10.67 -12.97 9.54
C TYR A 32 -9.89 -14.29 9.48
N GLY A 33 -9.24 -14.69 10.57
CA GLY A 33 -8.45 -15.93 10.65
C GLY A 33 -7.16 -15.89 9.82
N VAL A 34 -6.61 -14.69 9.60
CA VAL A 34 -5.36 -14.47 8.85
C VAL A 34 -4.24 -14.15 9.83
N SER A 35 -3.03 -14.65 9.56
CA SER A 35 -1.82 -14.39 10.36
C SER A 35 -0.80 -13.64 9.49
N PRO A 36 -0.55 -12.35 9.75
CA PRO A 36 0.42 -11.56 9.00
C PRO A 36 1.86 -11.85 9.44
N VAL A 37 2.81 -11.60 8.55
CA VAL A 37 4.23 -11.47 8.86
C VAL A 37 4.53 -9.99 9.10
N PHE A 38 5.16 -9.67 10.25
CA PHE A 38 5.54 -8.30 10.57
C PHE A 38 7.03 -8.07 10.27
N TYR A 39 7.30 -7.01 9.53
CA TYR A 39 8.62 -6.46 9.25
C TYR A 39 8.77 -5.17 10.04
N SER A 40 9.47 -5.25 11.19
CA SER A 40 9.62 -4.12 12.10
C SER A 40 10.97 -3.44 11.89
N TYR A 41 10.95 -2.16 11.56
CA TYR A 41 12.14 -1.35 11.28
C TYR A 41 12.31 -0.24 12.32
N SER A 42 13.56 0.12 12.62
CA SER A 42 13.89 1.37 13.30
C SER A 42 13.68 2.57 12.36
N ARG A 43 13.67 3.79 12.91
CA ARG A 43 13.71 4.99 12.07
C ARG A 43 14.97 4.97 11.18
N PHE A 44 14.90 5.63 10.04
CA PHE A 44 16.00 5.59 9.05
C PHE A 44 17.30 6.09 9.65
N GLU A 45 17.25 7.15 10.47
CA GLU A 45 18.40 7.75 11.15
C GLU A 45 19.09 6.79 12.14
N ASP A 46 18.34 5.84 12.68
CA ASP A 46 18.81 4.84 13.64
C ASP A 46 19.15 3.50 13.00
N SER A 47 19.10 3.44 11.64
CA SER A 47 19.35 2.22 10.88
C SER A 47 20.72 2.24 10.21
N ASP A 48 21.22 1.06 9.83
CA ASP A 48 22.43 0.91 8.98
C ASP A 48 22.07 0.94 7.49
N ASN A 49 20.86 1.33 7.14
CA ASN A 49 20.46 1.43 5.74
C ASN A 49 21.03 2.72 5.13
N GLU A 50 21.48 2.61 3.90
CA GLU A 50 22.03 3.71 3.13
C GLU A 50 21.25 3.87 1.83
N ILE A 51 20.91 5.11 1.49
CA ILE A 51 20.36 5.47 0.19
C ILE A 51 21.38 6.35 -0.51
N VAL A 52 21.82 5.93 -1.69
CA VAL A 52 22.80 6.65 -2.52
C VAL A 52 22.15 7.06 -3.85
N GLY A 53 22.63 8.15 -4.45
CA GLY A 53 22.10 8.70 -5.69
C GLY A 53 21.60 10.12 -5.52
N ASP A 54 20.55 10.52 -6.24
CA ASP A 54 19.98 11.88 -6.12
C ASP A 54 19.10 12.01 -4.87
N GLU A 55 19.77 12.07 -3.73
CA GLU A 55 19.12 12.13 -2.42
C GLU A 55 18.36 13.44 -2.18
N SER A 56 18.64 14.49 -2.94
CA SER A 56 17.98 15.79 -2.78
C SER A 56 16.49 15.74 -3.12
N ALA A 57 16.07 14.73 -3.88
CA ALA A 57 14.70 14.53 -4.31
C ALA A 57 13.80 13.84 -3.26
N ILE A 58 14.37 13.29 -2.16
CA ILE A 58 13.60 12.55 -1.17
C ILE A 58 13.79 13.12 0.25
N ALA A 59 12.69 13.48 0.91
CA ALA A 59 12.74 13.93 2.30
C ALA A 59 13.19 12.81 3.24
N LEU A 60 13.82 13.14 4.37
CA LEU A 60 14.34 12.17 5.33
C LEU A 60 13.29 11.18 5.83
N THR A 61 12.09 11.66 6.17
CA THR A 61 10.95 10.83 6.56
C THR A 61 10.51 9.86 5.46
N SER A 62 10.58 10.31 4.20
CA SER A 62 10.28 9.49 3.04
C SER A 62 11.36 8.45 2.78
N LYS A 63 12.63 8.69 3.18
CA LYS A 63 13.70 7.69 3.11
C LYS A 63 13.39 6.47 3.96
N GLY A 64 12.85 6.67 5.17
CA GLY A 64 12.44 5.57 6.06
C GLY A 64 11.33 4.73 5.45
N CYS A 65 10.28 5.37 4.95
CA CYS A 65 9.17 4.70 4.28
C CYS A 65 9.67 3.95 3.03
N PHE A 66 10.43 4.60 2.15
CA PHE A 66 10.99 4.00 0.94
C PHE A 66 11.85 2.77 1.25
N SER A 67 12.80 2.88 2.19
CA SER A 67 13.69 1.78 2.55
C SER A 67 12.94 0.60 3.17
N SER A 68 12.00 0.84 4.07
CA SER A 68 11.23 -0.22 4.72
C SER A 68 10.39 -1.02 3.72
N HIS A 69 9.76 -0.36 2.75
CA HIS A 69 9.03 -1.04 1.67
C HIS A 69 9.94 -1.89 0.81
N LEU A 70 11.08 -1.34 0.33
CA LEU A 70 12.02 -2.08 -0.51
C LEU A 70 12.63 -3.29 0.20
N LEU A 71 13.02 -3.12 1.46
CA LEU A 71 13.57 -4.20 2.26
C LEU A 71 12.53 -5.31 2.49
N THR A 72 11.28 -4.95 2.78
CA THR A 72 10.20 -5.92 2.96
C THR A 72 9.92 -6.70 1.67
N ILE A 73 9.87 -6.01 0.52
CA ILE A 73 9.66 -6.65 -0.79
C ILE A 73 10.82 -7.62 -1.11
N ARG A 74 12.05 -7.19 -0.87
CA ARG A 74 13.24 -8.04 -1.04
C ARG A 74 13.20 -9.27 -0.13
N ASP A 75 12.92 -9.07 1.13
CA ASP A 75 12.89 -10.16 2.10
C ASP A 75 11.75 -11.14 1.81
N TRP A 76 10.58 -10.66 1.33
CA TRP A 76 9.52 -11.52 0.81
C TRP A 76 10.00 -12.37 -0.36
N LEU A 77 10.69 -11.77 -1.36
CA LEU A 77 11.24 -12.50 -2.51
C LEU A 77 12.23 -13.59 -2.11
N LEU A 78 13.05 -13.34 -1.08
CA LEU A 78 14.07 -14.27 -0.61
C LEU A 78 13.50 -15.42 0.23
N ASN A 79 12.37 -15.21 0.90
CA ASN A 79 11.84 -16.14 1.90
C ASN A 79 10.59 -16.89 1.44
N THR A 80 10.03 -16.57 0.27
CA THR A 80 8.85 -17.24 -0.28
C THR A 80 9.03 -17.57 -1.75
N GLU A 81 8.17 -18.45 -2.26
CA GLU A 81 8.04 -18.73 -3.71
C GLU A 81 6.67 -18.29 -4.23
N ASP A 82 5.92 -17.50 -3.43
CA ASP A 82 4.59 -17.04 -3.79
C ASP A 82 4.61 -16.12 -5.01
N GLU A 83 3.68 -16.30 -5.94
CA GLU A 83 3.55 -15.50 -7.16
C GLU A 83 3.02 -14.09 -6.89
N LEU A 84 2.28 -13.90 -5.78
CA LEU A 84 1.71 -12.64 -5.36
C LEU A 84 2.16 -12.31 -3.94
N GLY A 85 2.72 -11.13 -3.74
CA GLY A 85 2.98 -10.54 -2.43
C GLY A 85 2.00 -9.41 -2.14
N ILE A 86 1.38 -9.41 -0.96
CA ILE A 86 0.57 -8.30 -0.48
C ILE A 86 1.26 -7.61 0.69
N PHE A 87 1.32 -6.28 0.63
CA PHE A 87 2.06 -5.44 1.56
C PHE A 87 1.13 -4.41 2.19
N PHE A 88 1.26 -4.22 3.50
CA PHE A 88 0.48 -3.28 4.29
C PHE A 88 1.39 -2.38 5.12
N GLU A 89 1.06 -1.09 5.22
CA GLU A 89 1.51 -0.27 6.34
C GLU A 89 0.68 -0.59 7.60
N ASP A 90 1.17 -0.22 8.76
CA ASP A 90 0.57 -0.57 10.05
C ASP A 90 -0.63 0.32 10.46
N ASP A 91 -1.08 1.17 9.57
CA ASP A 91 -2.21 2.09 9.75
C ASP A 91 -3.35 1.91 8.73
N VAL A 92 -3.43 0.74 8.11
CA VAL A 92 -4.55 0.39 7.23
C VAL A 92 -5.82 0.11 8.03
N ASP A 93 -6.96 0.62 7.54
CA ASP A 93 -8.27 0.41 8.11
C ASP A 93 -9.03 -0.71 7.37
N PHE A 94 -9.64 -1.62 8.14
CA PHE A 94 -10.44 -2.75 7.65
C PHE A 94 -11.94 -2.47 7.63
N GLU A 95 -12.38 -1.26 7.96
CA GLU A 95 -13.80 -0.92 8.06
C GLU A 95 -14.58 -1.12 6.74
N THR A 96 -13.91 -1.02 5.59
CA THR A 96 -14.53 -1.30 4.28
C THR A 96 -14.81 -2.77 4.05
N VAL A 97 -14.01 -3.66 4.64
CA VAL A 97 -14.07 -5.13 4.42
C VAL A 97 -15.44 -5.71 4.75
N LYS A 98 -16.09 -5.24 5.82
CA LYS A 98 -17.41 -5.72 6.24
C LYS A 98 -18.50 -5.51 5.19
N TYR A 99 -18.29 -4.55 4.26
CA TYR A 99 -19.26 -4.21 3.21
C TYR A 99 -19.08 -4.98 1.90
N TRP A 100 -17.97 -5.73 1.73
CA TRP A 100 -17.76 -6.49 0.51
C TRP A 100 -18.79 -7.64 0.39
N ASN A 101 -19.28 -7.88 -0.82
CA ASN A 101 -20.16 -9.02 -1.15
C ASN A 101 -19.40 -10.18 -1.78
N PHE A 102 -18.07 -10.15 -1.72
CA PHE A 102 -17.14 -11.10 -2.29
C PHE A 102 -16.01 -11.40 -1.29
N ASN A 103 -15.20 -12.40 -1.58
CA ASN A 103 -13.93 -12.61 -0.89
C ASN A 103 -12.76 -12.13 -1.76
N PHE A 104 -11.56 -12.12 -1.18
CA PHE A 104 -10.37 -11.60 -1.83
C PHE A 104 -9.97 -12.38 -3.08
N ASP A 105 -10.13 -13.71 -3.07
CA ASP A 105 -9.85 -14.60 -4.20
C ASP A 105 -10.78 -14.30 -5.38
N GLU A 106 -12.07 -14.17 -5.10
CA GLU A 106 -13.05 -13.75 -6.12
C GLU A 106 -12.72 -12.39 -6.73
N PHE A 107 -12.26 -11.43 -5.91
CA PHE A 107 -11.86 -10.11 -6.38
C PHE A 107 -10.67 -10.21 -7.34
N ILE A 108 -9.59 -10.86 -6.94
CA ILE A 108 -8.39 -11.00 -7.78
C ILE A 108 -8.71 -11.75 -9.07
N ALA A 109 -9.48 -12.84 -8.99
CA ALA A 109 -9.87 -13.64 -10.16
C ALA A 109 -10.77 -12.86 -11.16
N SER A 110 -11.45 -11.82 -10.71
CA SER A 110 -12.32 -11.00 -11.55
C SER A 110 -11.61 -9.87 -12.30
N ILE A 111 -10.38 -9.53 -11.90
CA ILE A 111 -9.56 -8.51 -12.55
C ILE A 111 -8.83 -9.17 -13.73
N SER A 112 -8.73 -8.46 -14.87
CA SER A 112 -7.92 -8.94 -16.00
C SER A 112 -6.46 -9.14 -15.57
N ASP A 113 -5.76 -10.09 -16.19
CA ASP A 113 -4.36 -10.40 -15.85
C ASP A 113 -3.33 -9.35 -16.31
N ASP A 114 -3.79 -8.27 -16.95
CA ASP A 114 -2.95 -7.23 -17.54
C ASP A 114 -2.39 -6.22 -16.52
N TRP A 115 -2.03 -6.69 -15.33
CA TRP A 115 -1.39 -5.87 -14.31
C TRP A 115 -0.20 -6.60 -13.67
N ASP A 116 0.76 -5.85 -13.19
CA ASP A 116 1.92 -6.36 -12.45
C ASP A 116 1.95 -5.86 -10.99
N ALA A 117 1.35 -4.70 -10.74
CA ALA A 117 1.16 -4.14 -9.41
C ALA A 117 -0.27 -3.62 -9.22
N PHE A 118 -0.79 -3.62 -8.00
CA PHE A 118 -2.14 -3.17 -7.72
C PHE A 118 -2.21 -2.41 -6.38
N GLN A 119 -2.45 -1.11 -6.44
CA GLN A 119 -2.66 -0.27 -5.26
C GLN A 119 -4.09 -0.48 -4.73
N LEU A 120 -4.21 -0.96 -3.51
CA LEU A 120 -5.49 -1.30 -2.87
C LEU A 120 -5.93 -0.30 -1.79
N CYS A 121 -5.06 0.61 -1.40
CA CYS A 121 -5.35 1.74 -0.54
C CYS A 121 -4.61 2.96 -1.09
N GLY A 122 -5.31 4.05 -1.30
CA GLY A 122 -4.72 5.26 -1.88
C GLY A 122 -5.44 6.53 -1.45
N ILE A 123 -4.71 7.63 -1.60
CA ILE A 123 -5.21 9.00 -1.42
C ILE A 123 -5.46 9.58 -2.80
N TYR A 124 -6.65 10.06 -3.05
CA TYR A 124 -7.05 10.59 -4.35
C TYR A 124 -7.28 12.10 -4.25
N GLU A 125 -6.60 12.89 -5.07
CA GLU A 125 -6.76 14.36 -5.12
C GLU A 125 -8.15 14.78 -5.62
N THR A 126 -8.79 13.91 -6.40
CA THR A 126 -10.14 14.10 -6.93
C THR A 126 -11.08 13.05 -6.34
N TYR A 127 -12.32 13.03 -6.80
CA TYR A 127 -13.29 12.01 -6.42
C TYR A 127 -12.71 10.61 -6.69
N PRO A 128 -12.63 9.70 -5.70
CA PRO A 128 -12.11 8.36 -5.94
C PRO A 128 -13.03 7.63 -6.91
N LEU A 129 -12.46 7.18 -8.02
CA LEU A 129 -13.19 6.33 -8.94
C LEU A 129 -13.26 4.93 -8.36
N MET A 130 -14.46 4.49 -8.00
CA MET A 130 -14.72 3.19 -7.39
C MET A 130 -14.85 2.09 -8.46
N ILE A 131 -13.86 2.01 -9.33
CA ILE A 131 -13.62 0.97 -10.33
C ILE A 131 -12.14 0.65 -10.42
N PRO A 132 -11.74 -0.61 -10.65
CA PRO A 132 -10.36 -0.92 -10.99
C PRO A 132 -9.94 -0.18 -12.26
N ARG A 133 -8.83 0.53 -12.20
CA ARG A 133 -8.32 1.32 -13.33
C ARG A 133 -6.80 1.44 -13.30
N ALA A 134 -6.22 1.83 -14.43
CA ALA A 134 -4.81 2.18 -14.47
C ALA A 134 -4.48 3.28 -13.44
N ARG A 135 -3.46 3.03 -12.62
CA ARG A 135 -2.94 3.99 -11.64
C ARG A 135 -2.33 5.19 -12.37
N LYS A 136 -2.52 6.37 -11.79
CA LYS A 136 -1.88 7.62 -12.23
C LYS A 136 -0.86 8.06 -11.19
N PHE A 137 0.12 8.87 -11.59
CA PHE A 137 1.18 9.35 -10.68
C PHE A 137 0.65 10.23 -9.53
N TRP A 138 -0.55 10.77 -9.65
CA TRP A 138 -1.25 11.54 -8.61
C TRP A 138 -2.20 10.70 -7.74
N ASP A 139 -2.27 9.39 -7.95
CA ASP A 139 -2.92 8.48 -7.02
C ASP A 139 -1.92 8.18 -5.89
N HIS A 140 -1.96 9.00 -4.83
CA HIS A 140 -1.00 8.94 -3.74
C HIS A 140 -1.27 7.78 -2.78
N GLY A 141 -0.30 7.54 -1.88
CA GLY A 141 -0.39 6.54 -0.83
C GLY A 141 0.09 5.15 -1.25
N ILE A 142 0.68 4.47 -0.28
CA ILE A 142 1.28 3.14 -0.44
C ILE A 142 0.88 2.20 0.71
N GLN A 143 -0.18 2.53 1.43
CA GLN A 143 -0.61 1.84 2.64
C GLN A 143 -0.98 0.38 2.41
N CYS A 144 -1.52 0.02 1.21
CA CYS A 144 -1.77 -1.36 0.83
C CYS A 144 -1.66 -1.56 -0.67
N TYR A 145 -0.89 -2.59 -1.07
CA TYR A 145 -0.72 -2.95 -2.48
C TYR A 145 -0.34 -4.42 -2.65
N ILE A 146 -0.54 -4.93 -3.88
CA ILE A 146 -0.09 -6.25 -4.31
C ILE A 146 0.94 -6.07 -5.41
N LEU A 147 1.95 -6.94 -5.42
CA LEU A 147 2.92 -7.09 -6.50
C LEU A 147 2.92 -8.53 -7.02
N LYS A 148 2.98 -8.71 -8.33
CA LYS A 148 3.42 -9.97 -8.92
C LYS A 148 4.92 -10.15 -8.64
N ARG A 149 5.34 -11.39 -8.44
CA ARG A 149 6.75 -11.73 -8.14
C ARG A 149 7.72 -11.16 -9.17
N SER A 150 7.37 -11.24 -10.46
CA SER A 150 8.18 -10.69 -11.54
C SER A 150 8.35 -9.17 -11.48
N TYR A 151 7.33 -8.44 -11.01
CA TYR A 151 7.40 -7.00 -10.78
C TYR A 151 8.33 -6.68 -9.61
N ALA A 152 8.13 -7.37 -8.49
CA ALA A 152 8.95 -7.21 -7.30
C ALA A 152 10.43 -7.50 -7.58
N GLN A 153 10.73 -8.52 -8.41
CA GLN A 153 12.10 -8.83 -8.82
C GLN A 153 12.72 -7.67 -9.60
N ARG A 154 12.01 -7.12 -10.62
CA ARG A 154 12.52 -5.97 -11.39
C ARG A 154 12.78 -4.75 -10.50
N LEU A 155 11.92 -4.53 -9.51
CA LEU A 155 12.04 -3.45 -8.56
C LEU A 155 13.28 -3.63 -7.66
N VAL A 156 13.49 -4.83 -7.13
CA VAL A 156 14.66 -5.15 -6.30
C VAL A 156 15.95 -5.06 -7.11
N ASP A 157 15.98 -5.61 -8.32
CA ASP A 157 17.15 -5.55 -9.22
C ASP A 157 17.52 -4.09 -9.59
N PHE A 158 16.54 -3.21 -9.65
CA PHE A 158 16.77 -1.80 -9.96
C PHE A 158 17.37 -1.03 -8.78
N TYR A 159 16.86 -1.24 -7.57
CA TYR A 159 17.28 -0.47 -6.40
C TYR A 159 18.46 -1.06 -5.64
N PHE A 160 18.71 -2.37 -5.75
CA PHE A 160 19.83 -3.02 -5.07
C PHE A 160 20.85 -3.54 -6.08
N LYS A 161 22.12 -3.17 -5.93
CA LYS A 161 23.22 -3.77 -6.73
C LYS A 161 23.50 -5.21 -6.33
N ASP A 162 23.25 -5.54 -5.07
CA ASP A 162 23.44 -6.84 -4.46
C ASP A 162 22.26 -7.08 -3.52
N VAL A 163 21.62 -8.21 -3.69
CA VAL A 163 20.42 -8.60 -2.92
C VAL A 163 20.68 -8.62 -1.41
N GLY A 164 21.92 -8.90 -0.98
CA GLY A 164 22.35 -8.84 0.42
C GLY A 164 22.67 -7.45 0.95
N SER A 165 22.70 -6.42 0.07
CA SER A 165 23.12 -5.07 0.43
C SER A 165 22.06 -4.35 1.29
N LYS A 166 22.54 -3.51 2.21
CA LYS A 166 21.74 -2.48 2.89
C LYS A 166 21.75 -1.15 2.16
N VAL A 167 22.48 -1.06 1.06
CA VAL A 167 22.62 0.14 0.22
C VAL A 167 21.61 0.06 -0.92
N MET A 168 20.71 1.04 -0.98
CA MET A 168 19.73 1.23 -2.03
C MET A 168 20.15 2.38 -2.95
N HIS A 169 20.08 2.16 -4.25
CA HIS A 169 20.42 3.16 -5.25
C HIS A 169 19.16 3.93 -5.64
N TYR A 170 18.98 5.14 -5.07
CA TYR A 170 17.83 5.97 -5.42
C TYR A 170 17.99 6.56 -6.84
N SER A 171 17.04 6.23 -7.68
CA SER A 171 16.88 6.82 -9.01
C SER A 171 15.39 6.73 -9.36
N MET A 172 14.84 7.75 -9.99
CA MET A 172 13.47 7.67 -10.49
C MET A 172 13.43 6.74 -11.72
N PRO A 173 12.54 5.74 -11.75
CA PRO A 173 12.41 4.85 -12.90
C PRO A 173 11.86 5.55 -14.15
N GLN A 174 11.27 6.72 -14.00
CA GLN A 174 10.72 7.57 -15.07
C GLN A 174 10.79 9.04 -14.65
N ASP A 175 10.51 9.96 -15.58
CA ASP A 175 10.37 11.40 -15.31
C ASP A 175 9.06 11.71 -14.57
N LEU A 176 8.92 11.17 -13.37
CA LEU A 176 7.76 11.33 -12.49
C LEU A 176 8.12 12.19 -11.29
N PRO A 177 7.13 12.86 -10.67
CA PRO A 177 7.36 13.53 -9.40
C PRO A 177 7.89 12.53 -8.36
N PRO A 178 8.97 12.88 -7.63
CA PRO A 178 9.56 12.00 -6.64
C PRO A 178 8.58 11.77 -5.47
N SER A 179 8.22 10.52 -5.26
CA SER A 179 7.44 10.08 -4.10
C SER A 179 7.66 8.58 -3.87
N VAL A 180 7.41 8.09 -2.67
CA VAL A 180 7.61 6.68 -2.32
C VAL A 180 6.72 5.80 -3.20
N GLU A 181 5.45 6.14 -3.32
CA GLU A 181 4.48 5.39 -4.12
C GLU A 181 4.83 5.37 -5.61
N ASN A 182 5.38 6.46 -6.17
CA ASN A 182 5.79 6.48 -7.58
C ASN A 182 7.05 5.63 -7.80
N ASN A 183 7.95 5.58 -6.83
CA ASN A 183 9.13 4.72 -6.89
C ASN A 183 8.78 3.22 -6.81
N ILE A 184 7.76 2.87 -6.01
CA ILE A 184 7.37 1.47 -5.78
C ILE A 184 6.35 1.00 -6.82
N LEU A 185 5.40 1.83 -7.21
CA LEU A 185 4.22 1.43 -8.01
C LEU A 185 4.24 1.91 -9.46
N ASN A 186 5.31 2.55 -9.93
CA ASN A 186 5.44 2.97 -11.32
C ASN A 186 6.79 2.54 -11.92
N GLY A 187 6.83 2.41 -13.23
CA GLY A 187 8.07 2.21 -13.97
C GLY A 187 8.49 0.77 -14.19
N PHE A 188 7.89 -0.19 -13.50
CA PHE A 188 8.29 -1.60 -13.58
C PHE A 188 7.25 -2.51 -14.26
N GLY A 189 6.10 -1.96 -14.63
CA GLY A 189 5.02 -2.68 -15.30
C GLY A 189 3.66 -1.99 -15.14
N PRO A 190 2.59 -2.56 -15.75
CA PRO A 190 1.24 -2.04 -15.61
C PRO A 190 0.78 -2.06 -14.16
N THR A 191 0.31 -0.92 -13.66
CA THR A 191 -0.19 -0.79 -12.29
C THR A 191 -1.64 -0.34 -12.30
N LEU A 192 -2.48 -1.07 -11.55
CA LEU A 192 -3.87 -0.72 -11.29
C LEU A 192 -4.02 -0.04 -9.93
N THR A 193 -5.15 0.64 -9.74
CA THR A 193 -5.60 1.15 -8.44
C THR A 193 -7.09 0.90 -8.24
N PHE A 194 -7.48 0.54 -7.02
CA PHE A 194 -8.86 0.42 -6.56
C PHE A 194 -8.89 0.51 -5.02
N PRO A 195 -9.66 1.40 -4.41
CA PRO A 195 -9.68 1.58 -2.96
C PRO A 195 -10.48 0.45 -2.27
N LEU A 196 -9.84 -0.68 -2.09
CA LEU A 196 -10.39 -1.84 -1.39
C LEU A 196 -10.31 -1.66 0.12
N PHE A 197 -9.17 -1.17 0.61
CA PHE A 197 -8.92 -0.80 1.99
C PHE A 197 -8.90 0.72 2.15
N ASN A 198 -8.91 1.16 3.40
CA ASN A 198 -8.84 2.57 3.76
C ASN A 198 -7.65 2.83 4.70
N HIS A 199 -7.37 4.09 5.00
CA HIS A 199 -6.36 4.49 5.98
C HIS A 199 -7.03 4.80 7.32
N ASN A 200 -6.44 4.35 8.42
CA ASN A 200 -6.96 4.60 9.76
C ASN A 200 -6.58 6.01 10.25
N ILE A 201 -7.34 6.99 9.81
CA ILE A 201 -7.16 8.40 10.17
C ILE A 201 -7.69 8.76 11.58
N ASN A 202 -8.46 7.87 12.19
CA ASN A 202 -9.13 8.16 13.46
C ASN A 202 -8.23 7.83 14.66
N ASP A 203 -7.54 6.70 14.60
CA ASP A 203 -6.77 6.17 15.73
C ASP A 203 -5.28 6.48 15.61
N PHE A 204 -4.75 6.65 14.40
CA PHE A 204 -3.33 6.83 14.16
C PHE A 204 -3.02 8.10 13.38
N LYS A 205 -1.97 8.80 13.82
CA LYS A 205 -1.37 9.90 13.07
C LYS A 205 -0.28 9.33 12.18
N SER A 206 -0.14 9.83 10.96
CA SER A 206 0.99 9.46 10.11
C SER A 206 2.31 9.84 10.79
N GLU A 207 3.25 8.91 10.86
CA GLU A 207 4.61 9.15 11.38
C GLU A 207 5.47 9.97 10.40
N ASN A 208 5.05 10.04 9.13
CA ASN A 208 5.70 10.85 8.10
C ASN A 208 5.31 12.34 8.15
N ILE A 209 4.59 12.78 9.18
CA ILE A 209 4.21 14.18 9.34
C ILE A 209 5.46 15.02 9.59
N ASN A 210 5.83 15.85 8.61
CA ASN A 210 6.75 16.95 8.85
C ASN A 210 6.08 17.92 9.85
N PRO A 211 6.63 18.12 11.05
CA PRO A 211 6.04 19.03 12.04
C PRO A 211 5.95 20.49 11.57
N CYS A 212 6.62 20.84 10.47
CA CYS A 212 6.55 22.14 9.83
C CYS A 212 5.42 22.28 8.80
N ILE A 213 4.78 21.18 8.38
CA ILE A 213 3.60 21.20 7.52
C ILE A 213 2.41 20.97 8.44
N ASP A 214 1.67 22.03 8.72
CA ASP A 214 0.57 22.10 9.68
C ASP A 214 -0.23 20.79 9.79
N ASN A 215 -0.41 20.32 11.02
CA ASN A 215 -1.36 19.27 11.41
C ASN A 215 -2.78 19.44 10.80
N TYR A 216 -3.12 20.67 10.43
CA TYR A 216 -4.39 21.06 9.83
C TYR A 216 -4.58 20.45 8.43
N ASN A 217 -3.57 20.48 7.58
CA ASN A 217 -3.69 20.00 6.19
C ASN A 217 -3.76 18.47 6.07
N GLN A 218 -3.24 17.73 7.04
CA GLN A 218 -3.29 16.27 7.02
C GLN A 218 -4.55 15.70 7.69
N GLN A 219 -5.16 16.43 8.62
CA GLN A 219 -6.41 15.99 9.28
C GLN A 219 -7.68 16.59 8.70
N THR A 220 -7.59 17.60 7.84
CA THR A 220 -8.74 18.31 7.27
C THR A 220 -8.68 18.48 5.77
N GLY A 221 -7.60 18.00 5.14
CA GLY A 221 -7.34 18.16 3.72
C GLY A 221 -8.03 17.12 2.81
N PRO A 222 -7.70 17.15 1.52
CA PRO A 222 -8.27 16.25 0.50
C PRO A 222 -8.20 14.75 0.85
N SER A 223 -7.19 14.34 1.60
CA SER A 223 -6.99 12.94 2.03
C SER A 223 -8.12 12.44 2.92
N ILE A 224 -8.49 13.18 3.98
CA ILE A 224 -9.61 12.79 4.87
C ILE A 224 -10.92 12.74 4.11
N PHE A 225 -11.14 13.70 3.22
CA PHE A 225 -12.32 13.72 2.38
C PHE A 225 -12.38 12.48 1.50
N SER A 226 -11.25 12.11 0.87
CA SER A 226 -11.13 10.89 0.07
C SER A 226 -11.47 9.63 0.87
N TYR A 227 -10.90 9.46 2.06
CA TYR A 227 -11.17 8.28 2.90
C TYR A 227 -12.63 8.18 3.36
N ARG A 228 -13.23 9.29 3.77
CA ARG A 228 -14.66 9.32 4.14
C ARG A 228 -15.58 9.01 2.96
N LEU A 229 -15.21 9.43 1.76
CA LEU A 229 -15.97 9.11 0.56
C LEU A 229 -15.86 7.62 0.21
N ILE A 230 -14.67 7.03 0.31
CA ILE A 230 -14.44 5.60 0.07
C ILE A 230 -15.28 4.78 1.05
N GLU A 231 -15.21 5.09 2.35
CA GLU A 231 -16.02 4.40 3.37
C GLU A 231 -17.52 4.55 3.12
N ALA A 232 -17.97 5.79 2.85
CA ALA A 232 -19.37 6.07 2.57
C ALA A 232 -19.86 5.32 1.32
N TRP A 233 -19.05 5.27 0.27
CA TRP A 233 -19.39 4.54 -0.94
C TRP A 233 -19.54 3.04 -0.66
N TRP A 234 -18.58 2.40 0.04
CA TRP A 234 -18.67 1.00 0.41
C TRP A 234 -19.93 0.71 1.21
N ARG A 235 -20.24 1.54 2.20
CA ARG A 235 -21.40 1.38 3.07
C ARG A 235 -22.74 1.54 2.33
N ILE A 236 -22.87 2.50 1.43
CA ILE A 236 -24.15 2.89 0.81
C ILE A 236 -24.37 2.18 -0.51
N THR A 237 -23.34 2.05 -1.33
CA THR A 237 -23.40 1.59 -2.71
C THR A 237 -22.74 0.23 -2.87
N GLY A 238 -21.47 0.10 -2.53
CA GLY A 238 -20.67 -1.11 -2.74
C GLY A 238 -21.28 -2.35 -2.08
N SER A 239 -21.87 -2.20 -0.88
CA SER A 239 -22.56 -3.29 -0.17
C SER A 239 -23.78 -3.85 -0.91
N LYS A 240 -24.28 -3.17 -1.94
CA LYS A 240 -25.47 -3.56 -2.72
C LYS A 240 -25.13 -4.08 -4.12
N LEU A 241 -23.90 -3.88 -4.54
CA LEU A 241 -23.43 -4.26 -5.88
C LEU A 241 -22.82 -5.67 -5.85
N THR A 242 -22.97 -6.40 -6.95
CA THR A 242 -22.15 -7.58 -7.17
C THR A 242 -20.72 -7.15 -7.54
N LEU A 243 -19.76 -8.06 -7.43
CA LEU A 243 -18.40 -7.80 -7.86
C LEU A 243 -18.33 -7.41 -9.34
N GLN A 244 -19.11 -8.07 -10.19
CA GLN A 244 -19.22 -7.75 -11.62
C GLN A 244 -19.71 -6.30 -11.84
N ASP A 245 -20.72 -5.86 -11.08
CA ASP A 245 -21.23 -4.49 -11.16
C ASP A 245 -20.16 -3.46 -10.79
N ILE A 246 -19.33 -3.76 -9.79
CA ILE A 246 -18.21 -2.90 -9.37
C ILE A 246 -17.18 -2.78 -10.48
N ILE A 247 -16.77 -3.90 -11.08
CA ILE A 247 -15.76 -3.94 -12.14
C ILE A 247 -16.27 -3.23 -13.41
N GLU A 248 -17.55 -3.38 -13.75
CA GLU A 248 -18.19 -2.69 -14.85
C GLU A 248 -18.50 -1.21 -14.55
N GLY A 249 -18.26 -0.74 -13.33
CA GLY A 249 -18.45 0.64 -12.92
C GLY A 249 -19.91 1.08 -12.80
N LYS A 250 -20.84 0.17 -12.48
CA LYS A 250 -22.26 0.50 -12.28
C LYS A 250 -22.54 1.30 -11.00
N GLY A 251 -21.58 1.44 -10.12
CA GLY A 251 -21.67 2.18 -8.85
C GLY A 251 -21.11 3.62 -8.90
N LYS A 252 -20.95 4.18 -10.09
CA LYS A 252 -20.40 5.54 -10.28
C LYS A 252 -21.36 6.63 -9.81
#